data_3ebff1a34611ffbc62ef89f8e1a24a9f
#
_entry.id   3ebff1a34611ffbc62ef89f8e1a24a9f
#
_cell.length_a   1.000
_cell.length_b   1.000
_cell.length_c   1.000
_cell.angle_alpha   90.00
_cell.angle_beta   90.00
_cell.angle_gamma   90.00
#
_symmetry.space_group_name_H-M   'P 1'
#
loop_
_entity.id
_entity.type
_entity.pdbx_description
1 polymer ?
#
loop_
_entity_poly.entity_id
_entity_poly.type
_entity_poly.pdbx_seq_one_letter_code
_entity_poly.pdbx_strand_id
1 'polypeptide(L)'
;TYFTTNQQYPLGIDLSVYNSSADGRRRPNFDLIAAHQPSVEFIAMRAGQSWGYRDPAFRYYLAEAQRIGVCILPYHVVFPGESARRQMDSFLRILAGVDLASVRLVLDLELDHGQTRSKITQTLNECLRILQAETSRLPLVYSRASWVNEHLSLRDLPELDWWLAQYLPRRSYPAYTPEFPCPPRLPEGLSVWRIHQTSERAPAIGGSGWYMDYDRWNGTRAELLAYFGRVDKQPAKVCPLDGLACPRRKIQPNSITAEQPIAMEVI
;
A
#
# COMPACT_ATOMS: atom_id res chain seq x y z
N THR A 1 -5.62 0.81 -24.49
CA THR A 1 -6.16 0.14 -23.29
C THR A 1 -6.55 1.25 -22.32
N TYR A 2 -7.84 1.39 -22.06
CA TYR A 2 -8.38 2.48 -21.24
C TYR A 2 -8.06 2.17 -19.77
N PHE A 3 -7.17 2.96 -19.17
CA PHE A 3 -7.03 2.99 -17.72
C PHE A 3 -8.26 3.69 -17.15
N THR A 4 -9.17 2.94 -16.58
CA THR A 4 -10.30 3.53 -15.87
C THR A 4 -9.83 3.96 -14.49
N THR A 5 -10.20 5.17 -14.08
CA THR A 5 -10.00 5.74 -12.73
C THR A 5 -10.58 4.88 -11.61
N ASN A 6 -11.35 3.88 -11.95
CA ASN A 6 -12.02 2.92 -11.08
C ASN A 6 -11.32 1.56 -11.01
N GLN A 7 -10.02 1.47 -11.30
CA GLN A 7 -9.31 0.20 -11.12
C GLN A 7 -9.38 -0.20 -9.65
N GLN A 8 -10.12 -1.28 -9.39
CA GLN A 8 -10.21 -1.89 -8.07
C GLN A 8 -8.98 -2.76 -7.80
N TYR A 9 -8.60 -2.84 -6.55
CA TYR A 9 -7.50 -3.66 -6.06
C TYR A 9 -6.16 -3.42 -6.80
N PRO A 10 -5.64 -2.17 -6.80
CA PRO A 10 -4.34 -1.85 -7.39
C PRO A 10 -3.26 -2.83 -6.98
N LEU A 11 -2.42 -3.22 -7.95
CA LEU A 11 -1.29 -4.10 -7.75
C LEU A 11 -0.17 -3.37 -7.05
N GLY A 12 0.39 -3.98 -6.02
CA GLY A 12 1.67 -3.66 -5.41
C GLY A 12 2.62 -4.83 -5.42
N ILE A 13 3.87 -4.55 -5.11
CA ILE A 13 4.90 -5.55 -4.84
C ILE A 13 5.66 -5.16 -3.59
N ASP A 14 6.27 -6.14 -2.90
CA ASP A 14 7.23 -5.82 -1.86
C ASP A 14 8.61 -6.42 -2.13
N LEU A 15 9.62 -5.71 -1.68
CA LEU A 15 11.01 -5.93 -2.02
C LEU A 15 11.89 -5.92 -0.77
N SER A 16 12.90 -6.78 -0.78
CA SER A 16 13.98 -6.78 0.19
C SER A 16 15.29 -7.18 -0.49
N VAL A 17 16.36 -7.27 0.26
CA VAL A 17 17.67 -7.75 -0.26
C VAL A 17 17.54 -9.09 -1.00
N TYR A 18 16.55 -9.91 -0.66
CA TYR A 18 16.35 -11.21 -1.30
C TYR A 18 15.90 -11.10 -2.78
N ASN A 19 15.42 -9.94 -3.20
CA ASN A 19 15.10 -9.66 -4.61
C ASN A 19 16.31 -9.13 -5.40
N SER A 20 17.49 -9.06 -4.76
CA SER A 20 18.78 -8.71 -5.37
C SER A 20 19.79 -9.83 -5.16
N SER A 21 20.76 -9.99 -6.09
CA SER A 21 21.89 -10.84 -5.81
C SER A 21 22.83 -10.18 -4.79
N ALA A 22 23.57 -11.01 -4.02
CA ALA A 22 24.50 -10.51 -3.00
C ALA A 22 25.59 -9.58 -3.57
N ASP A 23 25.97 -9.78 -4.83
CA ASP A 23 26.94 -8.93 -5.55
C ASP A 23 26.29 -7.70 -6.21
N GLY A 24 24.98 -7.52 -6.04
CA GLY A 24 24.20 -6.42 -6.62
C GLY A 24 24.09 -6.41 -8.14
N ARG A 25 24.56 -7.46 -8.84
CA ARG A 25 24.51 -7.53 -10.30
C ARG A 25 23.12 -7.85 -10.82
N ARG A 26 22.33 -8.60 -10.07
CA ARG A 26 20.93 -8.89 -10.39
C ARG A 26 20.06 -8.08 -9.45
N ARG A 27 19.30 -7.14 -10.01
CA ARG A 27 18.34 -6.30 -9.32
C ARG A 27 17.07 -6.22 -10.17
N PRO A 28 15.90 -6.02 -9.58
CA PRO A 28 14.70 -5.71 -10.35
C PRO A 28 14.94 -4.52 -11.27
N ASN A 29 14.49 -4.63 -12.52
CA ASN A 29 14.52 -3.53 -13.48
C ASN A 29 13.27 -2.68 -13.31
N PHE A 30 13.41 -1.48 -12.80
CA PHE A 30 12.29 -0.60 -12.49
C PHE A 30 11.62 0.00 -13.73
N ASP A 31 12.28 0.03 -14.89
CA ASP A 31 11.62 0.42 -16.14
C ASP A 31 10.63 -0.66 -16.60
N LEU A 32 10.97 -1.92 -16.41
CA LEU A 32 10.04 -3.04 -16.65
C LEU A 32 8.90 -3.07 -15.61
N ILE A 33 9.18 -2.70 -14.35
CA ILE A 33 8.15 -2.56 -13.32
C ILE A 33 7.17 -1.45 -13.72
N ALA A 34 7.68 -0.30 -14.15
CA ALA A 34 6.87 0.84 -14.59
C ALA A 34 6.03 0.53 -15.83
N ALA A 35 6.54 -0.33 -16.73
CA ALA A 35 5.85 -0.73 -17.95
C ALA A 35 4.90 -1.93 -17.78
N HIS A 36 4.89 -2.56 -16.60
CA HIS A 36 4.11 -3.77 -16.35
C HIS A 36 2.61 -3.55 -16.48
N GLN A 37 1.89 -4.57 -16.94
CA GLN A 37 0.43 -4.58 -17.01
C GLN A 37 -0.13 -5.83 -16.32
N PRO A 38 -1.01 -5.68 -15.33
CA PRO A 38 -1.55 -4.41 -14.79
C PRO A 38 -0.45 -3.57 -14.12
N SER A 39 -0.64 -2.24 -14.07
CA SER A 39 0.35 -1.32 -13.51
C SER A 39 0.64 -1.62 -12.04
N VAL A 40 1.92 -1.55 -11.66
CA VAL A 40 2.35 -1.55 -10.27
C VAL A 40 2.17 -0.14 -9.72
N GLU A 41 1.27 0.02 -8.74
CA GLU A 41 0.89 1.33 -8.22
C GLU A 41 1.61 1.68 -6.90
N PHE A 42 2.08 0.67 -6.17
CA PHE A 42 2.85 0.87 -4.96
C PHE A 42 3.93 -0.20 -4.76
N ILE A 43 4.97 0.18 -4.05
CA ILE A 43 6.08 -0.72 -3.71
C ILE A 43 6.36 -0.59 -2.22
N ALA A 44 6.24 -1.71 -1.50
CA ALA A 44 6.78 -1.83 -0.17
C ALA A 44 8.25 -2.26 -0.24
N MET A 45 9.07 -1.83 0.72
CA MET A 45 10.49 -2.19 0.72
C MET A 45 11.05 -2.24 2.12
N ARG A 46 11.80 -3.31 2.42
CA ARG A 46 12.43 -3.45 3.72
C ARG A 46 13.51 -2.39 3.92
N ALA A 47 13.32 -1.57 4.93
CA ALA A 47 14.33 -0.60 5.34
C ALA A 47 15.33 -1.22 6.33
N GLY A 48 14.81 -1.99 7.29
CA GLY A 48 15.64 -2.63 8.30
C GLY A 48 14.86 -3.62 9.15
N GLN A 49 15.56 -4.17 10.15
CA GLN A 49 14.96 -5.02 11.18
C GLN A 49 15.69 -4.82 12.52
N SER A 50 14.97 -4.99 13.62
CA SER A 50 15.53 -4.78 14.94
C SER A 50 16.19 -3.39 15.05
N TRP A 51 17.20 -3.21 15.88
CA TRP A 51 17.90 -1.93 16.04
C TRP A 51 19.24 -1.83 15.27
N GLY A 52 19.73 -2.94 14.68
CA GLY A 52 21.09 -3.01 14.13
C GLY A 52 21.17 -3.36 12.65
N TYR A 53 20.11 -3.87 12.04
CA TYR A 53 20.17 -4.26 10.64
C TYR A 53 19.53 -3.21 9.73
N ARG A 54 20.27 -2.83 8.70
CA ARG A 54 19.80 -2.03 7.58
C ARG A 54 19.80 -2.89 6.31
N ASP A 55 18.69 -2.92 5.58
CA ASP A 55 18.64 -3.64 4.32
C ASP A 55 19.55 -2.96 3.27
N PRO A 56 20.55 -3.66 2.74
CA PRO A 56 21.53 -3.06 1.82
C PRO A 56 20.92 -2.64 0.48
N ALA A 57 19.77 -3.20 0.08
CA ALA A 57 19.07 -2.85 -1.16
C ALA A 57 18.13 -1.64 -1.02
N PHE A 58 17.78 -1.27 0.21
CA PHE A 58 16.75 -0.27 0.50
C PHE A 58 16.96 1.05 -0.26
N ARG A 59 18.16 1.62 -0.17
CA ARG A 59 18.42 2.94 -0.80
C ARG A 59 18.32 2.91 -2.32
N TYR A 60 18.72 1.81 -2.94
CA TYR A 60 18.53 1.63 -4.37
C TYR A 60 17.06 1.52 -4.74
N TYR A 61 16.30 0.68 -4.05
CA TYR A 61 14.86 0.52 -4.30
C TYR A 61 14.09 1.82 -4.08
N LEU A 62 14.43 2.55 -3.02
CA LEU A 62 13.81 3.84 -2.73
C LEU A 62 14.02 4.83 -3.87
N ALA A 63 15.27 5.00 -4.33
CA ALA A 63 15.60 5.93 -5.42
C ALA A 63 14.87 5.57 -6.71
N GLU A 64 14.84 4.28 -7.06
CA GLU A 64 14.17 3.80 -8.26
C GLU A 64 12.64 3.92 -8.17
N ALA A 65 12.04 3.58 -7.02
CA ALA A 65 10.61 3.74 -6.81
C ALA A 65 10.18 5.22 -6.87
N GLN A 66 10.99 6.12 -6.34
CA GLN A 66 10.79 7.57 -6.48
C GLN A 66 10.89 8.01 -7.93
N ARG A 67 11.88 7.51 -8.68
CA ARG A 67 12.09 7.82 -10.10
C ARG A 67 10.88 7.42 -10.96
N ILE A 68 10.33 6.24 -10.75
CA ILE A 68 9.14 5.76 -11.49
C ILE A 68 7.81 6.30 -10.94
N GLY A 69 7.83 6.99 -9.80
CA GLY A 69 6.69 7.74 -9.29
C GLY A 69 5.59 6.92 -8.61
N VAL A 70 5.85 5.69 -8.17
CA VAL A 70 4.89 4.83 -7.44
C VAL A 70 4.70 5.28 -5.99
N CYS A 71 3.65 4.79 -5.32
CA CYS A 71 3.50 4.95 -3.88
C CYS A 71 4.51 4.07 -3.13
N ILE A 72 5.07 4.54 -2.02
CA ILE A 72 6.20 3.89 -1.35
C ILE A 72 5.86 3.58 0.11
N LEU A 73 6.10 2.31 0.53
CA LEU A 73 5.90 1.82 1.88
C LEU A 73 7.22 1.24 2.44
N PRO A 74 8.06 2.06 3.07
CA PRO A 74 9.21 1.52 3.81
C PRO A 74 8.71 0.69 4.99
N TYR A 75 9.23 -0.55 5.15
CA TYR A 75 8.86 -1.36 6.29
C TYR A 75 10.04 -1.75 7.18
N HIS A 76 9.75 -1.98 8.44
CA HIS A 76 10.69 -2.38 9.47
C HIS A 76 10.22 -3.63 10.18
N VAL A 77 11.05 -4.68 10.20
CA VAL A 77 10.74 -5.92 10.92
C VAL A 77 10.99 -5.71 12.42
N VAL A 78 9.93 -5.83 13.21
CA VAL A 78 9.94 -5.59 14.65
C VAL A 78 10.33 -6.86 15.41
N PHE A 79 11.25 -6.71 16.36
CA PHE A 79 11.67 -7.76 17.29
C PHE A 79 11.07 -7.50 18.68
N PRO A 80 10.01 -8.20 19.08
CA PRO A 80 9.25 -7.87 20.30
C PRO A 80 10.05 -7.95 21.61
N GLY A 81 11.11 -8.71 21.66
CA GLY A 81 11.99 -8.81 22.85
C GLY A 81 12.95 -7.64 23.03
N GLU A 82 13.05 -6.76 22.04
CA GLU A 82 14.01 -5.67 22.01
C GLU A 82 13.37 -4.31 22.32
N SER A 83 14.21 -3.32 22.61
CA SER A 83 13.74 -1.96 22.89
C SER A 83 13.05 -1.34 21.67
N ALA A 84 11.76 -1.04 21.78
CA ALA A 84 10.98 -0.35 20.76
C ALA A 84 11.65 0.99 20.37
N ARG A 85 12.13 1.75 21.35
CA ARG A 85 12.80 3.02 21.11
C ARG A 85 14.04 2.85 20.22
N ARG A 86 14.93 1.90 20.52
CA ARG A 86 16.14 1.66 19.72
C ARG A 86 15.81 1.21 18.31
N GLN A 87 14.78 0.39 18.14
CA GLN A 87 14.32 -0.07 16.83
C GLN A 87 13.79 1.09 15.99
N MET A 88 12.92 1.92 16.55
CA MET A 88 12.33 3.05 15.83
C MET A 88 13.37 4.14 15.54
N ASP A 89 14.30 4.41 16.45
CA ASP A 89 15.43 5.30 16.17
C ASP A 89 16.31 4.78 15.03
N SER A 90 16.49 3.46 14.94
CA SER A 90 17.20 2.84 13.82
C SER A 90 16.43 3.00 12.51
N PHE A 91 15.14 2.72 12.52
CA PHE A 91 14.28 2.87 11.35
C PHE A 91 14.27 4.32 10.84
N LEU A 92 14.05 5.29 11.71
CA LEU A 92 14.07 6.72 11.36
C LEU A 92 15.43 7.18 10.81
N ARG A 93 16.54 6.69 11.36
CA ARG A 93 17.87 6.95 10.81
C ARG A 93 18.06 6.38 9.42
N ILE A 94 17.54 5.19 9.15
CA ILE A 94 17.56 4.60 7.81
C ILE A 94 16.77 5.48 6.84
N LEU A 95 15.69 6.10 7.30
CA LEU A 95 14.83 6.99 6.51
C LEU A 95 15.35 8.44 6.44
N ALA A 96 16.52 8.76 7.01
CA ALA A 96 17.04 10.11 6.95
C ALA A 96 17.12 10.64 5.50
N GLY A 97 16.56 11.84 5.28
CA GLY A 97 16.46 12.47 3.95
C GLY A 97 15.26 11.99 3.11
N VAL A 98 14.41 11.11 3.63
CA VAL A 98 13.12 10.76 3.01
C VAL A 98 12.07 11.75 3.49
N ASP A 99 11.28 12.27 2.57
CA ASP A 99 10.07 13.02 2.94
C ASP A 99 9.02 12.05 3.50
N LEU A 100 8.93 12.01 4.84
CA LEU A 100 8.02 11.11 5.56
C LEU A 100 6.54 11.41 5.27
N ALA A 101 6.21 12.62 4.78
CA ALA A 101 4.84 12.93 4.38
C ALA A 101 4.43 12.20 3.09
N SER A 102 5.39 11.93 2.21
CA SER A 102 5.16 11.30 0.89
C SER A 102 5.12 9.77 0.91
N VAL A 103 5.48 9.14 2.04
CA VAL A 103 5.51 7.68 2.21
C VAL A 103 4.55 7.21 3.29
N ARG A 104 4.28 5.91 3.37
CA ARG A 104 3.55 5.27 4.46
C ARG A 104 4.45 4.25 5.13
N LEU A 105 4.73 4.46 6.42
CA LEU A 105 5.57 3.55 7.18
C LEU A 105 4.81 2.28 7.54
N VAL A 106 5.53 1.17 7.61
CA VAL A 106 4.96 -0.13 7.97
C VAL A 106 5.81 -0.77 9.05
N LEU A 107 5.15 -1.37 10.04
CA LEU A 107 5.75 -2.27 11.03
C LEU A 107 5.40 -3.70 10.64
N ASP A 108 6.40 -4.48 10.33
CA ASP A 108 6.29 -5.91 10.04
C ASP A 108 6.43 -6.69 11.35
N LEU A 109 5.34 -7.34 11.75
CA LEU A 109 5.22 -8.04 13.03
C LEU A 109 4.72 -9.47 12.81
N GLU A 110 5.65 -10.41 12.68
CA GLU A 110 5.37 -11.82 12.45
C GLU A 110 6.30 -12.77 13.23
N LEU A 111 7.17 -12.19 14.07
CA LEU A 111 8.11 -12.91 14.92
C LEU A 111 7.73 -12.69 16.38
N ASP A 112 7.58 -13.77 17.15
CA ASP A 112 7.27 -13.69 18.58
C ASP A 112 8.53 -13.66 19.46
N HIS A 113 9.63 -14.25 18.99
CA HIS A 113 10.88 -14.41 19.76
C HIS A 113 10.68 -15.00 21.16
N GLY A 114 9.68 -15.85 21.33
CA GLY A 114 9.32 -16.44 22.61
C GLY A 114 8.72 -15.45 23.62
N GLN A 115 8.31 -14.27 23.17
CA GLN A 115 7.70 -13.26 24.04
C GLN A 115 6.21 -13.56 24.28
N THR A 116 5.72 -13.10 25.43
CA THR A 116 4.29 -13.21 25.74
C THR A 116 3.47 -12.24 24.88
N ARG A 117 2.19 -12.58 24.65
CA ARG A 117 1.21 -11.71 23.99
C ARG A 117 1.22 -10.29 24.53
N SER A 118 1.24 -10.15 25.86
CA SER A 118 1.29 -8.83 26.52
C SER A 118 2.55 -8.06 26.15
N LYS A 119 3.71 -8.71 26.15
CA LYS A 119 4.99 -8.06 25.82
C LYS A 119 5.03 -7.65 24.34
N ILE A 120 4.54 -8.49 23.44
CA ILE A 120 4.47 -8.19 22.01
C ILE A 120 3.55 -6.98 21.77
N THR A 121 2.35 -7.00 22.36
CA THR A 121 1.38 -5.89 22.25
C THR A 121 1.96 -4.60 22.81
N GLN A 122 2.64 -4.65 23.97
CA GLN A 122 3.30 -3.49 24.55
C GLN A 122 4.41 -2.92 23.64
N THR A 123 5.25 -3.80 23.09
CA THR A 123 6.33 -3.39 22.17
C THR A 123 5.75 -2.72 20.92
N LEU A 124 4.72 -3.32 20.31
CA LEU A 124 4.04 -2.73 19.16
C LEU A 124 3.46 -1.35 19.51
N ASN A 125 2.72 -1.23 20.62
CA ASN A 125 2.15 0.05 21.07
C ASN A 125 3.21 1.14 21.23
N GLU A 126 4.36 0.80 21.79
CA GLU A 126 5.46 1.74 21.94
C GLU A 126 6.04 2.17 20.57
N CYS A 127 6.24 1.23 19.66
CA CYS A 127 6.67 1.53 18.28
C CYS A 127 5.68 2.45 17.57
N LEU A 128 4.37 2.15 17.65
CA LEU A 128 3.30 2.96 17.06
C LEU A 128 3.35 4.39 17.58
N ARG A 129 3.44 4.56 18.92
CA ARG A 129 3.47 5.86 19.56
C ARG A 129 4.69 6.68 19.16
N ILE A 130 5.87 6.05 19.05
CA ILE A 130 7.09 6.74 18.61
C ILE A 130 6.94 7.23 17.16
N LEU A 131 6.52 6.36 16.25
CA LEU A 131 6.37 6.74 14.85
C LEU A 131 5.25 7.76 14.64
N GLN A 132 4.15 7.67 15.39
CA GLN A 132 3.07 8.66 15.34
C GLN A 132 3.56 10.05 15.79
N ALA A 133 4.40 10.12 16.82
CA ALA A 133 4.96 11.39 17.29
C ALA A 133 5.86 12.04 16.22
N GLU A 134 6.60 11.26 15.45
CA GLU A 134 7.52 11.75 14.42
C GLU A 134 6.83 12.07 13.08
N THR A 135 5.72 11.38 12.75
CA THR A 135 5.08 11.48 11.44
C THR A 135 3.67 12.06 11.48
N SER A 136 3.11 12.29 12.68
CA SER A 136 1.72 12.65 12.92
C SER A 136 0.70 11.62 12.40
N ARG A 137 1.13 10.40 12.08
CA ARG A 137 0.32 9.31 11.53
C ARG A 137 0.73 7.98 12.12
N LEU A 138 -0.25 7.09 12.32
CA LEU A 138 0.04 5.70 12.65
C LEU A 138 0.60 4.97 11.41
N PRO A 139 1.63 4.13 11.57
CA PRO A 139 2.08 3.23 10.51
C PRO A 139 1.03 2.13 10.27
N LEU A 140 1.07 1.49 9.09
CA LEU A 140 0.41 0.21 8.88
C LEU A 140 1.12 -0.87 9.70
N VAL A 141 0.39 -1.95 10.00
CA VAL A 141 0.98 -3.15 10.59
C VAL A 141 0.79 -4.31 9.62
N TYR A 142 1.92 -4.93 9.23
CA TYR A 142 1.92 -6.18 8.46
C TYR A 142 1.95 -7.37 9.40
N SER A 143 1.11 -8.36 9.12
CA SER A 143 1.09 -9.65 9.80
C SER A 143 0.18 -10.66 9.09
N ARG A 144 -0.06 -11.80 9.72
CA ARG A 144 -1.06 -12.81 9.32
C ARG A 144 -2.17 -12.91 10.37
N ALA A 145 -3.41 -13.14 9.92
CA ALA A 145 -4.56 -13.22 10.83
C ALA A 145 -4.38 -14.22 11.97
N SER A 146 -3.85 -15.41 11.67
CA SER A 146 -3.59 -16.44 12.70
C SER A 146 -2.56 -15.98 13.72
N TRP A 147 -1.48 -15.33 13.27
CA TRP A 147 -0.43 -14.83 14.16
C TRP A 147 -0.96 -13.68 15.05
N VAL A 148 -1.74 -12.77 14.49
CA VAL A 148 -2.39 -11.69 15.25
C VAL A 148 -3.30 -12.27 16.34
N ASN A 149 -4.15 -13.25 16.01
CA ASN A 149 -5.05 -13.89 16.98
C ASN A 149 -4.29 -14.57 18.12
N GLU A 150 -3.12 -15.15 17.83
CA GLU A 150 -2.31 -15.85 18.82
C GLU A 150 -1.49 -14.89 19.69
N HIS A 151 -0.90 -13.85 19.09
CA HIS A 151 0.17 -13.07 19.72
C HIS A 151 -0.16 -11.62 20.04
N LEU A 152 -1.31 -11.09 19.62
CA LEU A 152 -1.71 -9.70 19.91
C LEU A 152 -3.02 -9.59 20.67
N SER A 153 -3.10 -8.59 21.52
CA SER A 153 -4.33 -8.11 22.16
C SER A 153 -4.84 -6.87 21.43
N LEU A 154 -5.71 -7.05 20.43
CA LEU A 154 -6.18 -5.95 19.60
C LEU A 154 -6.94 -4.86 20.38
N ARG A 155 -7.62 -5.23 21.49
CA ARG A 155 -8.32 -4.27 22.35
C ARG A 155 -7.39 -3.27 23.05
N ASP A 156 -6.09 -3.61 23.14
CA ASP A 156 -5.07 -2.79 23.80
C ASP A 156 -4.26 -1.96 22.79
N LEU A 157 -4.67 -1.98 21.50
CA LEU A 157 -4.06 -1.24 20.40
C LEU A 157 -5.02 -0.16 19.89
N PRO A 158 -4.51 0.94 19.32
CA PRO A 158 -5.34 1.87 18.57
C PRO A 158 -5.95 1.20 17.31
N GLU A 159 -6.92 1.86 16.68
CA GLU A 159 -7.38 1.45 15.36
C GLU A 159 -6.23 1.58 14.35
N LEU A 160 -5.96 0.51 13.61
CA LEU A 160 -4.82 0.39 12.71
C LEU A 160 -5.26 0.00 11.30
N ASP A 161 -4.50 0.48 10.33
CA ASP A 161 -4.53 -0.06 8.97
C ASP A 161 -3.67 -1.33 8.91
N TRP A 162 -4.26 -2.43 8.41
CA TRP A 162 -3.62 -3.74 8.37
C TRP A 162 -3.20 -4.12 6.95
N TRP A 163 -1.97 -4.56 6.82
CA TRP A 163 -1.47 -5.29 5.66
C TRP A 163 -1.39 -6.77 6.04
N LEU A 164 -2.29 -7.56 5.48
CA LEU A 164 -2.46 -8.96 5.88
C LEU A 164 -1.92 -9.92 4.81
N ALA A 165 -1.06 -10.84 5.23
CA ALA A 165 -0.59 -11.91 4.37
C ALA A 165 -1.55 -13.10 4.41
N GLN A 166 -2.01 -13.51 3.24
CA GLN A 166 -2.66 -14.78 3.01
C GLN A 166 -2.43 -15.20 1.56
N TYR A 167 -1.58 -16.18 1.35
CA TYR A 167 -1.20 -16.60 0.03
C TYR A 167 -2.32 -17.33 -0.68
N LEU A 168 -2.62 -16.90 -1.90
CA LEU A 168 -3.64 -17.51 -2.75
C LEU A 168 -3.11 -18.76 -3.43
N PRO A 169 -3.98 -19.75 -3.73
CA PRO A 169 -3.59 -20.89 -4.55
C PRO A 169 -2.99 -20.45 -5.89
N ARG A 170 -1.98 -21.15 -6.36
CA ARG A 170 -1.22 -20.79 -7.58
C ARG A 170 -2.09 -20.54 -8.82
N ARG A 171 -3.28 -21.16 -8.90
CA ARG A 171 -4.29 -20.94 -9.94
C ARG A 171 -4.96 -19.56 -9.90
N SER A 172 -4.98 -18.92 -8.74
CA SER A 172 -5.61 -17.61 -8.52
C SER A 172 -4.65 -16.44 -8.78
N TYR A 173 -3.53 -16.70 -9.37
CA TYR A 173 -2.41 -15.81 -9.51
C TYR A 173 -2.17 -15.43 -10.97
N PRO A 174 -2.23 -14.20 -11.34
CA PRO A 174 -2.57 -12.94 -10.69
C PRO A 174 -4.08 -12.61 -10.75
N ALA A 175 -4.96 -13.60 -10.62
CA ALA A 175 -6.39 -13.51 -10.87
C ALA A 175 -7.19 -12.80 -9.75
N TYR A 176 -6.60 -11.86 -9.06
CA TYR A 176 -7.31 -10.98 -8.16
C TYR A 176 -7.98 -9.89 -8.98
N THR A 177 -9.26 -10.06 -9.30
CA THR A 177 -10.03 -9.10 -10.09
C THR A 177 -11.19 -8.53 -9.27
N PRO A 178 -11.79 -7.40 -9.68
CA PRO A 178 -12.97 -6.86 -8.99
C PRO A 178 -14.14 -7.83 -8.93
N GLU A 179 -14.29 -8.67 -9.95
CA GLU A 179 -15.36 -9.65 -10.05
C GLU A 179 -15.10 -10.87 -9.16
N PHE A 180 -13.83 -11.17 -8.89
CA PHE A 180 -13.40 -12.30 -8.08
C PHE A 180 -12.39 -11.85 -7.01
N PRO A 181 -12.82 -10.98 -6.06
CA PRO A 181 -11.94 -10.58 -4.97
C PRO A 181 -11.70 -11.78 -4.06
N CYS A 182 -10.46 -11.95 -3.63
CA CYS A 182 -10.07 -12.97 -2.66
C CYS A 182 -9.57 -12.29 -1.39
N PRO A 183 -10.44 -11.70 -0.57
CA PRO A 183 -10.02 -10.97 0.63
C PRO A 183 -9.28 -11.91 1.59
N PRO A 184 -8.30 -11.39 2.35
CA PRO A 184 -7.64 -12.18 3.37
C PRO A 184 -8.60 -12.51 4.52
N ARG A 185 -8.29 -13.57 5.26
CA ARG A 185 -8.94 -13.79 6.56
C ARG A 185 -8.58 -12.61 7.47
N LEU A 186 -9.56 -12.14 8.21
CA LEU A 186 -9.35 -11.08 9.18
C LEU A 186 -9.01 -11.67 10.55
N PRO A 187 -8.13 -11.03 11.31
CA PRO A 187 -8.02 -11.30 12.75
C PRO A 187 -9.36 -11.11 13.45
N GLU A 188 -9.56 -11.85 14.53
CA GLU A 188 -10.77 -11.72 15.36
C GLU A 188 -10.92 -10.28 15.89
N GLY A 189 -12.10 -9.70 15.69
CA GLY A 189 -12.40 -8.33 16.07
C GLY A 189 -12.06 -7.27 15.04
N LEU A 190 -11.45 -7.62 13.91
CA LEU A 190 -11.26 -6.70 12.78
C LEU A 190 -12.36 -6.89 11.73
N SER A 191 -12.77 -5.78 11.12
CA SER A 191 -13.76 -5.75 10.04
C SER A 191 -13.20 -5.29 8.70
N VAL A 192 -11.98 -4.75 8.68
CA VAL A 192 -11.37 -4.14 7.50
C VAL A 192 -9.89 -4.53 7.37
N TRP A 193 -9.40 -4.49 6.15
CA TRP A 193 -7.99 -4.63 5.82
C TRP A 193 -7.61 -3.54 4.81
N ARG A 194 -6.34 -3.20 4.72
CA ARG A 194 -5.84 -2.17 3.81
C ARG A 194 -5.07 -2.74 2.63
N ILE A 195 -4.16 -3.66 2.89
CA ILE A 195 -3.35 -4.34 1.88
C ILE A 195 -3.41 -5.83 2.13
N HIS A 196 -3.48 -6.61 1.06
CA HIS A 196 -3.42 -8.07 1.08
C HIS A 196 -2.18 -8.54 0.33
N GLN A 197 -1.21 -9.14 1.01
CA GLN A 197 -0.12 -9.86 0.37
C GLN A 197 -0.65 -11.22 -0.08
N THR A 198 -0.78 -11.36 -1.40
CA THR A 198 -1.46 -12.50 -2.02
C THR A 198 -0.50 -13.64 -2.33
N SER A 199 0.79 -13.38 -2.34
CA SER A 199 1.83 -14.36 -2.62
C SER A 199 3.22 -13.90 -2.23
N GLU A 200 4.07 -14.88 -1.89
CA GLU A 200 5.51 -14.75 -1.71
C GLU A 200 6.30 -15.37 -2.88
N ARG A 201 5.64 -15.90 -3.89
CA ARG A 201 6.24 -16.69 -4.99
C ARG A 201 5.68 -16.32 -6.35
N ALA A 202 5.32 -15.06 -6.53
CA ALA A 202 4.87 -14.54 -7.80
C ALA A 202 5.99 -14.53 -8.84
N PRO A 203 5.68 -14.64 -10.14
CA PRO A 203 6.66 -14.35 -11.18
C PRO A 203 7.23 -12.95 -11.00
N ALA A 204 8.55 -12.84 -10.97
CA ALA A 204 9.21 -11.57 -10.73
C ALA A 204 8.91 -10.57 -11.85
N ILE A 205 8.30 -9.45 -11.50
CA ILE A 205 8.18 -8.29 -12.38
C ILE A 205 9.55 -7.60 -12.43
N GLY A 206 9.98 -7.19 -13.62
CA GLY A 206 11.30 -6.57 -13.79
C GLY A 206 12.43 -7.55 -14.13
N GLY A 207 12.12 -8.80 -14.44
CA GLY A 207 13.10 -9.73 -15.00
C GLY A 207 14.24 -10.14 -14.07
N SER A 208 14.09 -10.02 -12.75
CA SER A 208 15.14 -10.34 -11.77
C SER A 208 15.44 -11.86 -11.68
N GLY A 209 14.56 -12.70 -12.23
CA GLY A 209 14.67 -14.16 -12.19
C GLY A 209 14.36 -14.80 -10.82
N TRP A 210 13.99 -14.00 -9.84
CA TRP A 210 13.57 -14.41 -8.49
C TRP A 210 12.06 -14.34 -8.38
N TYR A 211 11.53 -15.02 -7.38
CA TYR A 211 10.15 -14.82 -6.96
C TYR A 211 10.00 -13.41 -6.35
N MET A 212 8.77 -12.92 -6.36
CA MET A 212 8.42 -11.60 -5.86
C MET A 212 7.09 -11.68 -5.12
N ASP A 213 6.93 -10.85 -4.12
CA ASP A 213 5.71 -10.75 -3.35
C ASP A 213 4.74 -9.81 -4.06
N TYR A 214 3.48 -10.25 -4.18
CA TYR A 214 2.41 -9.47 -4.78
C TYR A 214 1.41 -9.04 -3.73
N ASP A 215 1.00 -7.79 -3.85
CA ASP A 215 0.09 -7.12 -2.94
C ASP A 215 -1.12 -6.55 -3.68
N ARG A 216 -2.22 -6.43 -2.95
CA ARG A 216 -3.44 -5.78 -3.43
C ARG A 216 -3.93 -4.75 -2.42
N TRP A 217 -4.11 -3.55 -2.89
CA TRP A 217 -4.76 -2.50 -2.12
C TRP A 217 -6.27 -2.77 -2.03
N ASN A 218 -6.88 -2.57 -0.86
CA ASN A 218 -8.33 -2.70 -0.68
C ASN A 218 -9.01 -1.37 -1.03
N GLY A 219 -9.41 -1.23 -2.25
CA GLY A 219 -10.07 -0.06 -2.77
C GLY A 219 -9.68 0.27 -4.20
N THR A 220 -10.03 1.47 -4.64
CA THR A 220 -9.71 2.00 -5.96
C THR A 220 -8.29 2.59 -6.01
N ARG A 221 -7.77 2.78 -7.21
CA ARG A 221 -6.52 3.54 -7.42
C ARG A 221 -6.62 4.96 -6.88
N ALA A 222 -7.76 5.63 -7.03
CA ALA A 222 -7.95 6.97 -6.52
C ALA A 222 -7.85 7.03 -4.98
N GLU A 223 -8.43 6.05 -4.28
CA GLU A 223 -8.32 5.92 -2.83
C GLU A 223 -6.89 5.62 -2.37
N LEU A 224 -6.16 4.76 -3.11
CA LEU A 224 -4.74 4.55 -2.86
C LEU A 224 -3.96 5.86 -2.95
N LEU A 225 -4.11 6.60 -4.04
CA LEU A 225 -3.40 7.87 -4.22
C LEU A 225 -3.76 8.89 -3.14
N ALA A 226 -5.06 9.01 -2.81
CA ALA A 226 -5.52 9.89 -1.74
C ALA A 226 -4.91 9.50 -0.37
N TYR A 227 -4.79 8.21 -0.08
CA TYR A 227 -4.14 7.71 1.13
C TYR A 227 -2.68 8.18 1.24
N PHE A 228 -1.98 8.34 0.12
CA PHE A 228 -0.62 8.88 0.05
C PHE A 228 -0.57 10.42 -0.09
N GLY A 229 -1.73 11.11 -0.01
CA GLY A 229 -1.80 12.56 -0.22
C GLY A 229 -1.50 12.99 -1.65
N ARG A 230 -1.69 12.08 -2.62
CA ARG A 230 -1.49 12.34 -4.05
C ARG A 230 -2.83 12.54 -4.74
N VAL A 231 -2.84 13.41 -5.74
CA VAL A 231 -3.99 13.60 -6.62
C VAL A 231 -3.74 12.80 -7.90
N ASP A 232 -4.76 12.09 -8.37
CA ASP A 232 -4.69 11.42 -9.67
C ASP A 232 -4.63 12.47 -10.78
N LYS A 233 -3.42 12.81 -11.20
CA LYS A 233 -3.21 13.62 -12.38
C LYS A 233 -3.49 12.74 -13.60
N GLN A 234 -4.77 12.57 -13.96
CA GLN A 234 -5.07 12.01 -15.26
C GLN A 234 -4.34 12.83 -16.33
N PRO A 235 -3.66 12.20 -17.28
CA PRO A 235 -3.28 12.90 -18.49
C PRO A 235 -4.56 13.49 -19.08
N ALA A 236 -4.57 14.80 -19.36
CA ALA A 236 -5.68 15.44 -20.04
C ALA A 236 -6.08 14.55 -21.21
N LYS A 237 -7.38 14.19 -21.32
CA LYS A 237 -7.89 13.40 -22.44
C LYS A 237 -7.43 14.09 -23.71
N VAL A 238 -6.40 13.58 -24.34
CA VAL A 238 -6.05 13.95 -25.71
C VAL A 238 -7.17 13.38 -26.56
N CYS A 239 -8.04 14.27 -27.04
CA CYS A 239 -9.09 13.91 -27.98
C CYS A 239 -8.36 13.39 -29.24
N PRO A 240 -8.61 12.15 -29.71
CA PRO A 240 -7.90 11.61 -30.87
C PRO A 240 -8.51 12.11 -32.19
N LEU A 241 -8.88 13.35 -32.29
CA LEU A 241 -9.33 13.98 -33.50
C LEU A 241 -8.43 15.19 -33.79
N ASP A 242 -7.51 14.95 -34.68
CA ASP A 242 -6.84 15.88 -35.58
C ASP A 242 -7.18 17.35 -35.41
N GLY A 243 -6.38 18.08 -34.62
CA GLY A 243 -6.16 19.52 -34.78
C GLY A 243 -7.35 20.47 -34.78
N LEU A 244 -8.57 20.03 -34.60
CA LEU A 244 -9.79 20.85 -34.59
C LEU A 244 -10.25 21.09 -33.15
N ALA A 245 -10.23 22.34 -32.74
CA ALA A 245 -10.74 22.80 -31.46
C ALA A 245 -12.18 22.32 -31.26
N CYS A 246 -12.43 21.60 -30.17
CA CYS A 246 -13.78 21.21 -29.77
C CYS A 246 -14.64 22.47 -29.59
N PRO A 247 -15.76 22.63 -30.33
CA PRO A 247 -16.59 23.83 -30.20
C PRO A 247 -17.24 23.84 -28.80
N ARG A 248 -16.92 24.86 -28.03
CA ARG A 248 -17.58 25.12 -26.75
C ARG A 248 -19.07 25.32 -27.02
N ARG A 249 -19.92 24.39 -26.62
CA ARG A 249 -21.37 24.63 -26.54
C ARG A 249 -21.60 25.76 -25.54
N LYS A 250 -22.02 26.91 -26.04
CA LYS A 250 -22.59 27.98 -25.22
C LYS A 250 -23.91 27.47 -24.65
N ILE A 251 -23.95 27.24 -23.35
CA ILE A 251 -25.20 27.05 -22.62
C ILE A 251 -25.86 28.43 -22.56
N GLN A 252 -26.94 28.63 -23.29
CA GLN A 252 -27.80 29.81 -23.09
C GLN A 252 -28.63 29.57 -21.82
N PRO A 253 -28.78 30.57 -20.95
CA PRO A 253 -29.71 30.45 -19.83
C PRO A 253 -31.16 30.52 -20.34
N ASN A 254 -31.90 29.44 -20.16
CA ASN A 254 -33.35 29.44 -20.37
C ASN A 254 -33.99 30.35 -19.33
N SER A 255 -34.70 31.38 -19.83
CA SER A 255 -35.62 32.23 -19.10
C SER A 255 -36.75 31.39 -18.52
N ILE A 256 -36.91 31.47 -17.21
CA ILE A 256 -38.07 30.93 -16.48
C ILE A 256 -39.24 31.90 -16.72
N THR A 257 -40.25 31.47 -17.47
CA THR A 257 -41.58 32.09 -17.46
C THR A 257 -42.42 31.36 -16.44
N ALA A 258 -42.92 32.15 -15.49
CA ALA A 258 -43.92 31.73 -14.51
C ALA A 258 -45.26 31.47 -15.20
N GLU A 259 -45.89 30.33 -14.95
CA GLU A 259 -47.33 30.14 -15.17
C GLU A 259 -47.98 29.41 -14.00
N GLN A 260 -49.21 29.80 -13.77
CA GLN A 260 -50.07 29.78 -12.60
C GLN A 260 -50.62 28.37 -12.21
N PRO A 261 -51.30 28.28 -11.05
CA PRO A 261 -51.72 27.01 -10.46
C PRO A 261 -53.08 26.55 -11.05
N ILE A 262 -53.22 25.26 -11.24
CA ILE A 262 -54.49 24.60 -11.54
C ILE A 262 -55.00 23.85 -10.31
N ALA A 263 -56.30 24.08 -10.04
CA ALA A 263 -57.04 23.64 -8.90
C ALA A 263 -57.20 22.12 -8.75
N MET A 264 -57.32 21.71 -7.49
CA MET A 264 -57.83 20.41 -7.06
C MET A 264 -59.28 20.19 -7.57
N GLU A 265 -59.59 19.00 -8.05
CA GLU A 265 -60.89 18.38 -7.88
C GLU A 265 -60.75 16.95 -7.38
N VAL A 266 -61.54 16.70 -6.34
CA VAL A 266 -61.70 15.44 -5.61
C VAL A 266 -62.71 14.58 -6.37
N ILE A 267 -62.44 13.31 -6.59
CA ILE A 267 -63.40 12.19 -6.35
C ILE A 267 -62.55 10.94 -5.97
#